data_4b9d1aa9c5626ff846306c32570d0175
#
_entry.id   4b9d1aa9c5626ff846306c32570d0175
#
_cell.length_a   1.000
_cell.length_b   1.000
_cell.length_c   1.000
_cell.angle_alpha   90.00
_cell.angle_beta   90.00
_cell.angle_gamma   90.00
#
_symmetry.space_group_name_H-M   'P 1'
#
loop_
_entity.id
_entity.type
_entity.pdbx_description
1 polymer ?
#
loop_
_entity_poly.entity_id
_entity_poly.type
_entity_poly.pdbx_seq_one_letter_code
_entity_poly.pdbx_strand_id
1 'polypeptide(L)'
;AQVKHQVELGRFLIRNTLKINGAHGPEMQLPDEPILNTWIQTISSWGYRSVRTSALAPSASSPLERLGFSVSQSLVLLQKFHDQSVPQFATNHSTHLVRSLPLLSRPSRATIDAILGVDASAFGTEWSLDTATFEEALKATRHWRIFVSRAENRIDGFVLAGVTQSHGFIQRLAVHPNAQREGVASALLTSALNWTQSRRCTNTVVNTDHNNEAALALYHKFGFATLDYGLSVLEKTLP
;
A
#
# COMPACT_ATOMS: atom_id res chain seq x y z
N ALA A 1 12.14 -24.14 6.38
CA ALA A 1 12.08 -22.72 6.75
C ALA A 1 12.79 -21.95 5.64
N GLN A 2 12.04 -21.32 4.75
CA GLN A 2 12.62 -20.37 3.79
C GLN A 2 13.03 -19.12 4.58
N VAL A 3 14.31 -18.92 4.72
CA VAL A 3 14.86 -17.68 5.27
C VAL A 3 14.61 -16.61 4.22
N LYS A 4 13.80 -15.61 4.54
CA LYS A 4 13.66 -14.41 3.69
C LYS A 4 15.01 -13.69 3.70
N HIS A 5 15.77 -13.84 2.62
CA HIS A 5 17.08 -13.18 2.43
C HIS A 5 16.97 -11.70 2.00
N GLN A 6 15.81 -11.08 2.23
CA GLN A 6 15.50 -9.73 1.77
C GLN A 6 15.06 -8.87 2.96
N VAL A 7 15.72 -7.73 3.16
CA VAL A 7 15.32 -6.71 4.14
C VAL A 7 14.77 -5.50 3.40
N GLU A 8 13.59 -5.06 3.79
CA GLU A 8 13.06 -3.78 3.34
C GLU A 8 13.74 -2.65 4.14
N LEU A 9 14.53 -1.83 3.46
CA LEU A 9 15.09 -0.60 4.03
C LEU A 9 13.99 0.34 4.55
N GLY A 10 12.78 0.20 4.04
CA GLY A 10 11.60 0.92 4.48
C GLY A 10 11.25 0.74 5.95
N ARG A 11 11.63 -0.36 6.59
CA ARG A 11 11.43 -0.53 8.04
C ARG A 11 12.15 0.52 8.88
N PHE A 12 13.25 1.08 8.40
CA PHE A 12 13.99 2.15 9.07
C PHE A 12 13.50 3.54 8.66
N LEU A 13 12.88 3.69 7.50
CA LEU A 13 12.47 4.96 6.91
C LEU A 13 11.00 5.32 7.14
N ILE A 14 10.10 4.35 7.38
CA ILE A 14 8.64 4.55 7.41
C ILE A 14 8.17 5.48 8.54
N ARG A 15 8.89 5.65 9.62
CA ARG A 15 8.49 6.54 10.71
C ARG A 15 8.49 8.03 10.35
N ASN A 16 9.15 8.43 9.26
CA ASN A 16 9.32 9.85 8.90
C ASN A 16 8.80 10.26 7.51
N THR A 17 8.27 9.37 6.70
CA THR A 17 8.16 9.61 5.25
C THR A 17 6.77 9.86 4.69
N LEU A 18 5.70 9.84 5.48
CA LEU A 18 4.37 10.24 5.03
C LEU A 18 3.96 11.60 5.63
N LYS A 19 4.85 12.60 5.57
CA LYS A 19 4.42 13.99 5.57
C LYS A 19 4.15 14.41 4.13
N ILE A 20 2.97 14.11 3.64
CA ILE A 20 2.42 14.76 2.44
C ILE A 20 2.10 16.19 2.87
N ASN A 21 3.05 17.08 2.74
CA ASN A 21 2.79 18.51 2.82
C ASN A 21 2.23 18.95 1.48
N GLY A 22 1.11 19.69 1.52
CA GLY A 22 0.35 20.08 0.35
C GLY A 22 1.17 20.73 -0.75
N ALA A 23 0.70 20.57 -1.99
CA ALA A 23 1.11 21.18 -3.26
C ALA A 23 2.52 20.89 -3.79
N HIS A 24 3.47 20.45 -2.98
CA HIS A 24 4.77 19.98 -3.42
C HIS A 24 4.94 18.57 -2.86
N GLY A 25 5.20 17.57 -3.70
CA GLY A 25 5.25 16.15 -3.37
C GLY A 25 5.97 15.82 -2.05
N PRO A 26 5.90 14.58 -1.57
CA PRO A 26 6.45 14.20 -0.28
C PRO A 26 7.96 14.51 -0.24
N GLU A 27 8.37 15.47 0.58
CA GLU A 27 9.78 15.64 0.93
C GLU A 27 10.20 14.45 1.79
N MET A 28 10.78 13.47 1.13
CA MET A 28 11.36 12.31 1.76
C MET A 28 12.83 12.61 2.04
N GLN A 29 13.18 12.88 3.29
CA GLN A 29 14.58 13.03 3.68
C GLN A 29 15.15 11.65 4.01
N LEU A 30 16.09 11.21 3.18
CA LEU A 30 16.94 10.07 3.49
C LEU A 30 18.05 10.48 4.47
N PRO A 31 18.57 9.55 5.28
CA PRO A 31 19.84 9.77 5.97
C PRO A 31 20.97 10.05 4.99
N ASP A 32 22.01 10.66 5.49
CA ASP A 32 23.22 10.92 4.70
C ASP A 32 23.86 9.62 4.19
N GLU A 33 24.54 9.69 3.06
CA GLU A 33 25.18 8.53 2.41
C GLU A 33 26.09 7.70 3.35
N PRO A 34 26.90 8.28 4.28
CA PRO A 34 27.68 7.49 5.23
C PRO A 34 26.79 6.61 6.14
N ILE A 35 25.66 7.13 6.60
CA ILE A 35 24.72 6.38 7.43
C ILE A 35 24.07 5.25 6.64
N LEU A 36 23.65 5.54 5.39
CA LEU A 36 23.07 4.53 4.52
C LEU A 36 24.07 3.41 4.21
N ASN A 37 25.34 3.75 3.95
CA ASN A 37 26.40 2.77 3.74
C ASN A 37 26.62 1.89 4.99
N THR A 38 26.60 2.49 6.18
CA THR A 38 26.72 1.73 7.43
C THR A 38 25.57 0.73 7.59
N TRP A 39 24.34 1.12 7.24
CA TRP A 39 23.18 0.23 7.27
C TRP A 39 23.31 -0.91 6.27
N ILE A 40 23.73 -0.61 5.03
CA ILE A 40 23.95 -1.60 3.98
C ILE A 40 25.00 -2.63 4.43
N GLN A 41 26.13 -2.17 4.98
CA GLN A 41 27.19 -3.05 5.50
C GLN A 41 26.68 -3.92 6.65
N THR A 42 25.90 -3.35 7.59
CA THR A 42 25.32 -4.07 8.70
C THR A 42 24.37 -5.17 8.21
N ILE A 43 23.50 -4.86 7.24
CA ILE A 43 22.56 -5.83 6.66
C ILE A 43 23.33 -6.94 5.94
N SER A 44 24.38 -6.59 5.19
CA SER A 44 25.27 -7.57 4.55
C SER A 44 25.95 -8.49 5.59
N SER A 45 26.43 -7.92 6.70
CA SER A 45 27.05 -8.70 7.78
C SER A 45 26.09 -9.68 8.47
N TRP A 46 24.78 -9.45 8.37
CA TRP A 46 23.74 -10.36 8.85
C TRP A 46 23.42 -11.48 7.84
N GLY A 47 24.12 -11.52 6.69
CA GLY A 47 23.96 -12.57 5.68
C GLY A 47 22.80 -12.35 4.72
N TYR A 48 22.22 -11.15 4.66
CA TYR A 48 21.22 -10.83 3.65
C TYR A 48 21.87 -10.64 2.28
N ARG A 49 21.21 -11.13 1.24
CA ARG A 49 21.72 -11.08 -0.14
C ARG A 49 21.21 -9.90 -0.95
N SER A 50 20.13 -9.27 -0.51
CA SER A 50 19.61 -8.08 -1.15
C SER A 50 18.90 -7.17 -0.15
N VAL A 51 18.80 -5.91 -0.52
CA VAL A 51 18.06 -4.87 0.22
C VAL A 51 17.10 -4.21 -0.75
N ARG A 52 15.83 -4.13 -0.37
CA ARG A 52 14.79 -3.44 -1.12
C ARG A 52 14.24 -2.28 -0.30
N THR A 53 13.96 -1.15 -0.95
CA THR A 53 13.35 0.02 -0.31
C THR A 53 11.82 -0.12 -0.29
N SER A 54 11.15 0.68 0.54
CA SER A 54 9.75 1.04 0.29
C SER A 54 9.64 1.89 -0.99
N ALA A 55 8.40 2.19 -1.40
CA ALA A 55 8.16 3.12 -2.51
C ALA A 55 8.64 4.53 -2.14
N LEU A 56 9.56 5.08 -2.90
CA LEU A 56 10.24 6.34 -2.67
C LEU A 56 9.87 7.38 -3.74
N ALA A 57 9.78 8.65 -3.33
CA ALA A 57 9.65 9.76 -4.26
C ALA A 57 10.96 9.98 -5.06
N PRO A 58 10.91 10.62 -6.24
CA PRO A 58 12.10 10.82 -7.08
C PRO A 58 13.27 11.52 -6.38
N SER A 59 12.99 12.47 -5.49
CA SER A 59 14.01 13.18 -4.71
C SER A 59 14.79 12.26 -3.76
N ALA A 60 14.20 11.13 -3.34
CA ALA A 60 14.82 10.17 -2.45
C ALA A 60 15.50 9.00 -3.20
N SER A 61 15.17 8.75 -4.47
CA SER A 61 15.77 7.66 -5.24
C SER A 61 17.21 7.95 -5.66
N SER A 62 17.49 9.17 -6.11
CA SER A 62 18.81 9.54 -6.64
C SER A 62 20.00 9.31 -5.69
N PRO A 63 19.93 9.58 -4.36
CA PRO A 63 21.00 9.23 -3.45
C PRO A 63 21.25 7.71 -3.37
N LEU A 64 20.20 6.90 -3.43
CA LEU A 64 20.33 5.44 -3.38
C LEU A 64 20.88 4.87 -4.68
N GLU A 65 20.54 5.44 -5.83
CA GLU A 65 21.11 5.06 -7.12
C GLU A 65 22.63 5.25 -7.13
N ARG A 66 23.14 6.36 -6.55
CA ARG A 66 24.60 6.58 -6.36
C ARG A 66 25.24 5.53 -5.47
N LEU A 67 24.50 4.95 -4.54
CA LEU A 67 24.93 3.84 -3.69
C LEU A 67 24.76 2.46 -4.36
N GLY A 68 24.42 2.42 -5.65
CA GLY A 68 24.34 1.21 -6.47
C GLY A 68 23.02 0.46 -6.32
N PHE A 69 21.95 1.15 -5.92
CA PHE A 69 20.58 0.61 -6.04
C PHE A 69 20.09 0.80 -7.48
N SER A 70 19.30 -0.13 -7.96
CA SER A 70 18.58 -0.04 -9.23
C SER A 70 17.07 -0.05 -9.00
N VAL A 71 16.32 0.58 -9.89
CA VAL A 71 14.85 0.56 -9.84
C VAL A 71 14.37 -0.84 -10.15
N SER A 72 13.68 -1.47 -9.19
CA SER A 72 13.04 -2.79 -9.34
C SER A 72 11.56 -2.68 -9.70
N GLN A 73 10.89 -1.58 -9.29
CA GLN A 73 9.50 -1.33 -9.63
C GLN A 73 9.21 0.17 -9.73
N SER A 74 8.43 0.56 -10.74
CA SER A 74 7.93 1.92 -10.92
C SER A 74 6.43 1.97 -10.63
N LEU A 75 6.03 2.88 -9.76
CA LEU A 75 4.65 3.02 -9.32
C LEU A 75 4.07 4.35 -9.80
N VAL A 76 2.88 4.27 -10.34
CA VAL A 76 2.04 5.45 -10.66
C VAL A 76 1.34 5.89 -9.39
N LEU A 77 1.35 7.17 -9.12
CA LEU A 77 0.61 7.79 -8.03
C LEU A 77 -0.64 8.47 -8.59
N LEU A 78 -1.78 8.16 -8.00
CA LEU A 78 -3.06 8.72 -8.43
C LEU A 78 -3.77 9.37 -7.25
N GLN A 79 -4.51 10.44 -7.53
CA GLN A 79 -5.24 11.23 -6.53
C GLN A 79 -6.67 11.49 -7.00
N LYS A 80 -7.62 11.38 -6.07
CA LYS A 80 -8.99 11.82 -6.24
C LYS A 80 -9.33 12.88 -5.20
N PHE A 81 -9.81 14.06 -5.65
CA PHE A 81 -10.40 15.05 -4.76
C PHE A 81 -11.84 14.69 -4.38
N HIS A 82 -12.25 15.03 -3.17
CA HIS A 82 -13.59 14.76 -2.63
C HIS A 82 -14.56 15.95 -2.83
N ASP A 83 -14.37 16.70 -3.89
CA ASP A 83 -15.28 17.77 -4.36
C ASP A 83 -16.52 17.24 -5.07
N GLN A 84 -16.49 15.97 -5.48
CA GLN A 84 -17.56 15.28 -6.17
C GLN A 84 -18.01 14.04 -5.39
N SER A 85 -19.24 13.63 -5.63
CA SER A 85 -19.77 12.38 -5.05
C SER A 85 -18.94 11.16 -5.51
N VAL A 86 -18.86 10.17 -4.63
CA VAL A 86 -18.26 8.89 -5.00
C VAL A 86 -19.16 8.21 -6.03
N PRO A 87 -18.63 7.83 -7.21
CA PRO A 87 -19.42 7.12 -8.21
C PRO A 87 -20.01 5.84 -7.64
N GLN A 88 -21.30 5.62 -7.89
CA GLN A 88 -22.01 4.41 -7.50
C GLN A 88 -22.13 3.51 -8.73
N PHE A 89 -21.59 2.32 -8.64
CA PHE A 89 -21.71 1.32 -9.70
C PHE A 89 -22.62 0.20 -9.22
N ALA A 90 -23.50 -0.27 -10.08
CA ALA A 90 -24.29 -1.46 -9.80
C ALA A 90 -23.35 -2.64 -9.54
N THR A 91 -23.49 -3.27 -8.39
CA THR A 91 -22.73 -4.45 -7.99
C THR A 91 -23.61 -5.35 -7.14
N ASN A 92 -23.50 -6.64 -7.35
CA ASN A 92 -24.16 -7.65 -6.53
C ASN A 92 -23.33 -7.98 -5.25
N HIS A 93 -22.16 -7.35 -5.11
CA HIS A 93 -21.28 -7.58 -3.96
C HIS A 93 -21.54 -6.59 -2.83
N SER A 94 -21.80 -7.14 -1.66
CA SER A 94 -21.85 -6.37 -0.42
C SER A 94 -20.46 -6.37 0.25
N THR A 95 -20.13 -5.23 0.84
CA THR A 95 -18.89 -5.09 1.60
C THR A 95 -19.18 -5.00 3.09
N HIS A 96 -18.30 -5.56 3.89
CA HIS A 96 -18.44 -5.58 5.34
C HIS A 96 -17.22 -4.92 6.00
N LEU A 97 -17.50 -4.04 6.95
CA LEU A 97 -16.44 -3.47 7.78
C LEU A 97 -15.89 -4.57 8.70
N VAL A 98 -14.57 -4.77 8.65
CA VAL A 98 -13.89 -5.64 9.60
C VAL A 98 -13.84 -4.96 10.95
N ARG A 99 -14.50 -5.57 11.95
CA ARG A 99 -14.52 -5.08 13.32
C ARG A 99 -13.23 -5.48 14.03
N SER A 100 -12.66 -4.53 14.76
CA SER A 100 -11.59 -4.83 15.72
C SER A 100 -12.16 -5.59 16.92
N LEU A 101 -11.36 -6.45 17.52
CA LEU A 101 -11.69 -7.08 18.79
C LEU A 101 -11.82 -6.02 19.89
N PRO A 102 -12.81 -6.09 20.80
CA PRO A 102 -13.11 -5.01 21.74
C PRO A 102 -11.94 -4.55 22.61
N LEU A 103 -11.04 -5.48 22.97
CA LEU A 103 -9.88 -5.19 23.84
C LEU A 103 -8.57 -4.98 23.09
N LEU A 104 -8.50 -5.32 21.80
CA LEU A 104 -7.23 -5.34 21.07
C LEU A 104 -7.11 -4.28 19.96
N SER A 105 -8.19 -3.55 19.67
CA SER A 105 -8.25 -2.54 18.59
C SER A 105 -7.75 -3.06 17.23
N ARG A 106 -7.79 -4.38 17.01
CA ARG A 106 -7.33 -5.04 15.77
C ARG A 106 -8.26 -6.21 15.40
N PRO A 107 -8.27 -6.65 14.13
CA PRO A 107 -9.02 -7.82 13.68
C PRO A 107 -8.57 -9.12 14.39
N SER A 108 -9.44 -10.14 14.36
CA SER A 108 -9.06 -11.47 14.83
C SER A 108 -7.96 -12.07 13.95
N ARG A 109 -7.16 -12.98 14.51
CA ARG A 109 -6.11 -13.67 13.77
C ARG A 109 -6.66 -14.39 12.54
N ALA A 110 -7.77 -15.11 12.70
CA ALA A 110 -8.42 -15.81 11.59
C ALA A 110 -8.84 -14.86 10.45
N THR A 111 -9.29 -13.65 10.78
CA THR A 111 -9.60 -12.63 9.76
C THR A 111 -8.34 -12.13 9.07
N ILE A 112 -7.26 -11.90 9.81
CA ILE A 112 -5.97 -11.48 9.24
C ILE A 112 -5.43 -12.57 8.32
N ASP A 113 -5.42 -13.83 8.75
CA ASP A 113 -4.94 -14.95 7.95
C ASP A 113 -5.75 -15.10 6.64
N ALA A 114 -7.07 -14.92 6.70
CA ALA A 114 -7.92 -14.94 5.50
C ALA A 114 -7.62 -13.77 4.53
N ILE A 115 -7.39 -12.56 5.07
CA ILE A 115 -6.98 -11.38 4.27
C ILE A 115 -5.63 -11.62 3.61
N LEU A 116 -4.65 -12.13 4.35
CA LEU A 116 -3.32 -12.44 3.83
C LEU A 116 -3.36 -13.54 2.76
N GLY A 117 -4.28 -14.51 2.89
CA GLY A 117 -4.52 -15.52 1.85
C GLY A 117 -5.01 -14.91 0.53
N VAL A 118 -5.95 -13.96 0.60
CA VAL A 118 -6.41 -13.20 -0.58
C VAL A 118 -5.28 -12.37 -1.17
N ASP A 119 -4.51 -11.70 -0.32
CA ASP A 119 -3.37 -10.87 -0.73
C ASP A 119 -2.32 -11.70 -1.49
N ALA A 120 -1.92 -12.83 -0.93
CA ALA A 120 -0.96 -13.73 -1.56
C ALA A 120 -1.46 -14.28 -2.91
N SER A 121 -2.76 -14.57 -3.02
CA SER A 121 -3.36 -15.05 -4.27
C SER A 121 -3.43 -13.96 -5.34
N ALA A 122 -3.54 -12.69 -4.95
CA ALA A 122 -3.64 -11.56 -5.86
C ALA A 122 -2.28 -11.03 -6.33
N PHE A 123 -1.27 -11.03 -5.46
CA PHE A 123 0.03 -10.39 -5.73
C PHE A 123 1.20 -11.37 -5.89
N GLY A 124 0.98 -12.66 -5.63
CA GLY A 124 2.04 -13.65 -5.63
C GLY A 124 2.98 -13.52 -4.43
N THR A 125 3.93 -14.44 -4.32
CA THR A 125 4.80 -14.58 -3.14
C THR A 125 5.78 -13.42 -2.94
N GLU A 126 6.17 -12.75 -4.01
CA GLU A 126 7.16 -11.67 -3.95
C GLU A 126 6.59 -10.37 -3.36
N TRP A 127 5.33 -10.06 -3.69
CA TRP A 127 4.67 -8.80 -3.34
C TRP A 127 3.56 -8.96 -2.31
N SER A 128 3.35 -10.18 -1.80
CA SER A 128 2.35 -10.43 -0.77
C SER A 128 2.79 -9.90 0.59
N LEU A 129 1.79 -9.44 1.35
CA LEU A 129 1.97 -9.07 2.74
C LEU A 129 2.13 -10.31 3.62
N ASP A 130 3.03 -10.24 4.57
CA ASP A 130 3.04 -11.13 5.73
C ASP A 130 2.37 -10.42 6.94
N THR A 131 2.26 -11.12 8.06
CA THR A 131 1.64 -10.57 9.27
C THR A 131 2.36 -9.31 9.74
N ALA A 132 3.69 -9.25 9.65
CA ALA A 132 4.47 -8.11 10.12
C ALA A 132 4.25 -6.88 9.23
N THR A 133 4.34 -7.04 7.91
CA THR A 133 4.11 -5.96 6.94
C THR A 133 2.64 -5.50 6.94
N PHE A 134 1.69 -6.41 7.17
CA PHE A 134 0.30 -6.04 7.35
C PHE A 134 0.08 -5.19 8.61
N GLU A 135 0.68 -5.57 9.74
CA GLU A 135 0.62 -4.76 10.98
C GLU A 135 1.30 -3.40 10.80
N GLU A 136 2.37 -3.30 10.03
CA GLU A 136 3.00 -2.03 9.68
C GLU A 136 2.07 -1.16 8.82
N ALA A 137 1.39 -1.75 7.83
CA ALA A 137 0.39 -1.04 7.03
C ALA A 137 -0.75 -0.47 7.89
N LEU A 138 -1.22 -1.20 8.91
CA LEU A 138 -2.20 -0.67 9.86
C LEU A 138 -1.69 0.54 10.64
N LYS A 139 -0.39 0.58 10.94
CA LYS A 139 0.25 1.67 11.70
C LYS A 139 0.70 2.85 10.83
N ALA A 140 0.67 2.70 9.49
CA ALA A 140 1.13 3.74 8.56
C ALA A 140 0.26 5.01 8.62
N THR A 141 -0.99 4.89 9.04
CA THR A 141 -1.92 6.02 9.19
C THR A 141 -2.52 6.07 10.58
N ARG A 142 -2.88 7.28 11.04
CA ARG A 142 -3.47 7.48 12.37
C ARG A 142 -4.80 6.75 12.55
N HIS A 143 -5.62 6.72 11.50
CA HIS A 143 -6.89 6.02 11.47
C HIS A 143 -6.93 5.13 10.24
N TRP A 144 -7.44 3.93 10.41
CA TRP A 144 -7.58 2.98 9.32
C TRP A 144 -8.90 2.22 9.40
N ARG A 145 -9.32 1.64 8.28
CA ARG A 145 -10.44 0.70 8.16
C ARG A 145 -10.11 -0.37 7.14
N ILE A 146 -10.62 -1.55 7.40
CA ILE A 146 -10.58 -2.67 6.46
C ILE A 146 -12.03 -2.99 6.09
N PHE A 147 -12.32 -3.00 4.80
CA PHE A 147 -13.56 -3.53 4.26
C PHE A 147 -13.24 -4.82 3.53
N VAL A 148 -14.12 -5.81 3.64
CA VAL A 148 -14.01 -7.09 2.96
C VAL A 148 -15.27 -7.36 2.15
N SER A 149 -15.11 -8.00 1.01
CA SER A 149 -16.17 -8.69 0.29
C SER A 149 -16.16 -10.17 0.69
N ARG A 150 -17.34 -10.81 0.71
CA ARG A 150 -17.48 -12.21 1.08
C ARG A 150 -18.39 -12.93 0.09
N ALA A 151 -17.98 -14.11 -0.31
CA ALA A 151 -18.80 -15.10 -0.96
C ALA A 151 -18.80 -16.37 -0.12
N GLU A 152 -19.98 -16.93 0.18
CA GLU A 152 -20.12 -18.20 0.92
C GLU A 152 -19.29 -18.27 2.23
N ASN A 153 -19.30 -17.22 3.04
CA ASN A 153 -18.50 -17.06 4.27
C ASN A 153 -16.97 -16.94 4.07
N ARG A 154 -16.45 -16.96 2.86
CA ARG A 154 -15.03 -16.75 2.56
C ARG A 154 -14.80 -15.32 2.11
N ILE A 155 -13.68 -14.72 2.57
CA ILE A 155 -13.24 -13.43 2.06
C ILE A 155 -12.70 -13.64 0.64
N ASP A 156 -13.24 -12.91 -0.33
CA ASP A 156 -12.84 -12.92 -1.75
C ASP A 156 -12.18 -11.62 -2.19
N GLY A 157 -12.22 -10.58 -1.35
CA GLY A 157 -11.51 -9.34 -1.58
C GLY A 157 -11.46 -8.48 -0.31
N PHE A 158 -10.48 -7.58 -0.26
CA PHE A 158 -10.38 -6.59 0.81
C PHE A 158 -9.78 -5.28 0.33
N VAL A 159 -10.07 -4.22 1.08
CA VAL A 159 -9.38 -2.93 0.97
C VAL A 159 -8.96 -2.47 2.36
N LEU A 160 -7.70 -2.08 2.49
CA LEU A 160 -7.18 -1.35 3.64
C LEU A 160 -7.12 0.13 3.27
N ALA A 161 -7.90 0.93 3.94
CA ALA A 161 -7.91 2.38 3.79
C ALA A 161 -7.37 3.06 5.04
N GLY A 162 -6.63 4.14 4.87
CA GLY A 162 -6.03 4.92 5.94
C GLY A 162 -6.37 6.40 5.83
N VAL A 163 -6.28 7.11 6.96
CA VAL A 163 -6.46 8.57 7.02
C VAL A 163 -5.40 9.18 7.93
N THR A 164 -4.73 10.21 7.43
CA THR A 164 -3.82 11.05 8.20
C THR A 164 -4.11 12.52 7.89
N GLN A 165 -4.38 13.32 8.91
CA GLN A 165 -4.81 14.71 8.74
C GLN A 165 -6.06 14.78 7.84
N SER A 166 -5.99 15.49 6.72
CA SER A 166 -7.06 15.67 5.74
C SER A 166 -6.90 14.80 4.50
N HIS A 167 -6.01 13.81 4.52
CA HIS A 167 -5.71 12.93 3.37
C HIS A 167 -6.15 11.49 3.63
N GLY A 168 -6.85 10.92 2.66
CA GLY A 168 -7.19 9.51 2.61
C GLY A 168 -6.16 8.73 1.78
N PHE A 169 -6.03 7.44 2.06
CA PHE A 169 -5.10 6.53 1.37
C PHE A 169 -5.78 5.19 1.12
N ILE A 170 -5.66 4.68 -0.09
CA ILE A 170 -5.90 3.27 -0.38
C ILE A 170 -4.54 2.58 -0.23
N GLN A 171 -4.32 1.97 0.93
CA GLN A 171 -3.03 1.37 1.28
C GLN A 171 -2.85 0.00 0.64
N ARG A 172 -3.95 -0.75 0.49
CA ARG A 172 -3.98 -2.05 -0.18
C ARG A 172 -5.39 -2.34 -0.68
N LEU A 173 -5.50 -2.85 -1.89
CA LEU A 173 -6.74 -3.37 -2.47
C LEU A 173 -6.40 -4.67 -3.18
N ALA A 174 -7.03 -5.76 -2.79
CA ALA A 174 -6.83 -7.07 -3.38
C ALA A 174 -8.16 -7.79 -3.59
N VAL A 175 -8.26 -8.50 -4.69
CA VAL A 175 -9.39 -9.38 -5.03
C VAL A 175 -8.82 -10.72 -5.46
N HIS A 176 -9.33 -11.79 -4.84
CA HIS A 176 -8.95 -13.15 -5.21
C HIS A 176 -9.16 -13.38 -6.71
N PRO A 177 -8.23 -14.04 -7.43
CA PRO A 177 -8.33 -14.22 -8.89
C PRO A 177 -9.69 -14.73 -9.36
N ASN A 178 -10.30 -15.67 -8.63
CA ASN A 178 -11.61 -16.26 -8.98
C ASN A 178 -12.81 -15.30 -8.81
N ALA A 179 -12.63 -14.16 -8.14
CA ALA A 179 -13.67 -13.15 -7.92
C ALA A 179 -13.39 -11.82 -8.67
N GLN A 180 -12.37 -11.84 -9.54
CA GLN A 180 -12.06 -10.68 -10.38
C GLN A 180 -13.09 -10.52 -11.49
N ARG A 181 -13.25 -9.26 -11.98
CA ARG A 181 -14.20 -8.87 -13.04
C ARG A 181 -15.68 -8.98 -12.65
N GLU A 182 -16.00 -9.29 -11.41
CA GLU A 182 -17.36 -9.38 -10.89
C GLU A 182 -17.83 -8.10 -10.16
N GLY A 183 -17.01 -7.05 -10.11
CA GLY A 183 -17.34 -5.78 -9.45
C GLY A 183 -16.88 -5.68 -8.00
N VAL A 184 -16.25 -6.71 -7.43
CA VAL A 184 -15.73 -6.75 -6.04
C VAL A 184 -14.82 -5.56 -5.75
N ALA A 185 -13.83 -5.28 -6.61
CA ALA A 185 -12.92 -4.16 -6.42
C ALA A 185 -13.66 -2.80 -6.41
N SER A 186 -14.69 -2.65 -7.26
CA SER A 186 -15.50 -1.43 -7.31
C SER A 186 -16.29 -1.23 -6.01
N ALA A 187 -16.91 -2.29 -5.47
CA ALA A 187 -17.64 -2.25 -4.21
C ALA A 187 -16.72 -1.88 -3.02
N LEU A 188 -15.55 -2.49 -2.97
CA LEU A 188 -14.54 -2.23 -1.94
C LEU A 188 -14.01 -0.79 -2.02
N LEU A 189 -13.68 -0.31 -3.22
CA LEU A 189 -13.18 1.05 -3.43
C LEU A 189 -14.27 2.09 -3.09
N THR A 190 -15.53 1.84 -3.45
CA THR A 190 -16.67 2.68 -3.04
C THR A 190 -16.75 2.81 -1.52
N SER A 191 -16.64 1.69 -0.79
CA SER A 191 -16.70 1.70 0.68
C SER A 191 -15.54 2.47 1.30
N ALA A 192 -14.33 2.30 0.77
CA ALA A 192 -13.15 3.02 1.23
C ALA A 192 -13.26 4.53 0.97
N LEU A 193 -13.72 4.95 -0.22
CA LEU A 193 -13.90 6.35 -0.58
C LEU A 193 -15.00 7.02 0.24
N ASN A 194 -16.14 6.35 0.43
CA ASN A 194 -17.21 6.85 1.31
C ASN A 194 -16.70 7.05 2.75
N TRP A 195 -15.87 6.12 3.23
CA TRP A 195 -15.28 6.28 4.56
C TRP A 195 -14.29 7.44 4.62
N THR A 196 -13.35 7.58 3.69
CA THR A 196 -12.40 8.71 3.68
C THR A 196 -13.13 10.06 3.55
N GLN A 197 -14.19 10.12 2.74
CA GLN A 197 -15.05 11.30 2.63
C GLN A 197 -15.78 11.60 3.95
N SER A 198 -16.32 10.57 4.64
CA SER A 198 -16.95 10.73 5.95
C SER A 198 -15.99 11.24 7.03
N ARG A 199 -14.67 11.00 6.84
CA ARG A 199 -13.59 11.52 7.68
C ARG A 199 -13.15 12.94 7.29
N ARG A 200 -13.88 13.58 6.36
CA ARG A 200 -13.62 14.94 5.84
C ARG A 200 -12.23 15.07 5.20
N CYS A 201 -11.76 13.98 4.57
CA CYS A 201 -10.56 14.07 3.75
C CYS A 201 -10.84 14.98 2.54
N THR A 202 -9.88 15.79 2.17
CA THR A 202 -9.95 16.64 0.96
C THR A 202 -9.68 15.82 -0.31
N ASN A 203 -8.89 14.77 -0.17
CA ASN A 203 -8.55 13.85 -1.25
C ASN A 203 -8.27 12.44 -0.74
N THR A 204 -8.18 11.50 -1.67
CA THR A 204 -7.65 10.14 -1.43
C THR A 204 -6.58 9.84 -2.47
N VAL A 205 -5.48 9.26 -2.01
CA VAL A 205 -4.31 8.89 -2.82
C VAL A 205 -4.17 7.37 -2.87
N VAL A 206 -3.70 6.87 -4.00
CA VAL A 206 -3.35 5.47 -4.21
C VAL A 206 -2.13 5.38 -5.12
N ASN A 207 -1.33 4.34 -4.96
CA ASN A 207 -0.33 3.96 -5.94
C ASN A 207 -0.58 2.55 -6.48
N THR A 208 -0.09 2.31 -7.69
CA THR A 208 -0.12 0.99 -8.32
C THR A 208 1.04 0.86 -9.29
N ASP A 209 1.41 -0.38 -9.64
CA ASP A 209 2.39 -0.62 -10.70
C ASP A 209 1.93 0.00 -12.02
N HIS A 210 2.86 0.60 -12.77
CA HIS A 210 2.54 1.25 -14.04
C HIS A 210 2.02 0.25 -15.11
N ASN A 211 2.33 -1.05 -14.96
CA ASN A 211 1.82 -2.12 -15.83
C ASN A 211 0.49 -2.71 -15.32
N ASN A 212 -0.02 -2.28 -14.18
CA ASN A 212 -1.30 -2.79 -13.66
C ASN A 212 -2.49 -2.07 -14.30
N GLU A 213 -2.72 -2.38 -15.58
CA GLU A 213 -3.80 -1.77 -16.38
C GLU A 213 -5.18 -1.90 -15.72
N ALA A 214 -5.44 -3.04 -15.08
CA ALA A 214 -6.72 -3.29 -14.42
C ALA A 214 -6.95 -2.34 -13.22
N ALA A 215 -5.93 -2.09 -12.42
CA ALA A 215 -6.00 -1.15 -11.31
C ALA A 215 -6.08 0.30 -11.82
N LEU A 216 -5.29 0.66 -12.82
CA LEU A 216 -5.34 1.99 -13.44
C LEU A 216 -6.73 2.28 -14.00
N ALA A 217 -7.32 1.35 -14.78
CA ALA A 217 -8.67 1.49 -15.30
C ALA A 217 -9.71 1.63 -14.18
N LEU A 218 -9.59 0.87 -13.09
CA LEU A 218 -10.47 1.00 -11.93
C LEU A 218 -10.37 2.39 -11.32
N TYR A 219 -9.16 2.87 -11.03
CA TYR A 219 -8.97 4.18 -10.38
C TYR A 219 -9.43 5.33 -11.26
N HIS A 220 -9.13 5.33 -12.56
CA HIS A 220 -9.63 6.33 -13.50
C HIS A 220 -11.17 6.34 -13.59
N LYS A 221 -11.80 5.15 -13.62
CA LYS A 221 -13.27 5.02 -13.57
C LYS A 221 -13.88 5.69 -12.33
N PHE A 222 -13.15 5.69 -11.21
CA PHE A 222 -13.56 6.36 -9.96
C PHE A 222 -13.19 7.85 -9.90
N GLY A 223 -12.58 8.40 -10.95
CA GLY A 223 -12.22 9.82 -11.03
C GLY A 223 -10.89 10.16 -10.36
N PHE A 224 -10.01 9.18 -10.18
CA PHE A 224 -8.63 9.46 -9.82
C PHE A 224 -7.88 10.00 -11.04
N ALA A 225 -7.11 11.07 -10.84
CA ALA A 225 -6.17 11.60 -11.82
C ALA A 225 -4.76 11.13 -11.48
N THR A 226 -4.00 10.76 -12.51
CA THR A 226 -2.59 10.44 -12.37
C THR A 226 -1.82 11.72 -12.05
N LEU A 227 -0.92 11.65 -11.08
CA LEU A 227 0.02 12.73 -10.79
C LEU A 227 1.21 12.67 -11.76
N ASP A 228 1.84 13.79 -11.98
CA ASP A 228 2.98 13.97 -12.89
C ASP A 228 4.30 13.41 -12.34
N TYR A 229 4.29 12.90 -11.11
CA TYR A 229 5.38 12.16 -10.49
C TYR A 229 4.88 10.82 -9.94
N GLY A 230 5.76 9.82 -9.97
CA GLY A 230 5.51 8.49 -9.44
C GLY A 230 6.42 8.17 -8.25
N LEU A 231 6.38 6.92 -7.84
CA LEU A 231 7.27 6.39 -6.81
C LEU A 231 8.10 5.24 -7.40
N SER A 232 9.29 5.03 -6.86
CA SER A 232 10.17 3.93 -7.26
C SER A 232 10.50 3.05 -6.07
N VAL A 233 10.42 1.74 -6.25
CA VAL A 233 11.04 0.76 -5.35
C VAL A 233 12.41 0.45 -5.90
N LEU A 234 13.44 0.58 -5.08
CA LEU A 234 14.81 0.30 -5.49
C LEU A 234 15.33 -0.93 -4.77
N GLU A 235 16.20 -1.66 -5.44
CA GLU A 235 16.84 -2.86 -4.91
C GLU A 235 18.34 -2.83 -5.15
N LYS A 236 19.09 -3.39 -4.20
CA LYS A 236 20.52 -3.59 -4.29
C LYS A 236 20.86 -5.02 -3.89
N THR A 237 21.59 -5.74 -4.74
CA THR A 237 22.24 -6.99 -4.39
C THR A 237 23.43 -6.71 -3.50
N LEU A 238 23.59 -7.48 -2.44
CA LEU A 238 24.67 -7.41 -1.49
C LEU A 238 25.73 -8.48 -1.79
N PRO A 239 27.01 -8.18 -1.52
CA PRO A 239 28.09 -9.15 -1.71
C PRO A 239 27.97 -10.36 -0.78
#